data_1f431196d1466397b4f2ca3d7254e2a8
#
_entry.id   1f431196d1466397b4f2ca3d7254e2a8
#
_cell.length_a   1.000
_cell.length_b   1.000
_cell.length_c   1.000
_cell.angle_alpha   90.00
_cell.angle_beta   90.00
_cell.angle_gamma   90.00
#
_symmetry.space_group_name_H-M   'P 1'
#
loop_
_entity.id
_entity.type
_entity.pdbx_description
1 polymer ?
#
loop_
_entity_poly.entity_id
_entity_poly.type
_entity_poly.pdbx_seq_one_letter_code
_entity_poly.pdbx_strand_id
1 'polypeptide(L)'
;LGATFDTELLGQIADTIATEGRAKYNAYSQEEDRDIYKGLTFWSPNVNIFRDPRWGRGHETYGEDPYLTKELGVSFVKGLQGDGKVMKAAACAKHFAVHSGPEAIRHEFDAIATPKDMEETYLPAFEALTREADVEGFMGAYNRTNGEPCCGSPSLQKILRGDWGFQGYFVSDCWAIKDFHEHHMVTSTPAESAALALNNGCDLNCGNTYLRILQAYQKGLVTEEEITRSAER
;
A
#
# COMPACT_ATOMS: atom_id res chain seq x y z
N LEU A 1 6.82 16.78 -8.44
CA LEU A 1 5.88 16.56 -9.56
C LEU A 1 4.52 17.25 -9.30
N GLY A 2 3.94 17.18 -8.10
CA GLY A 2 2.65 17.82 -7.80
C GLY A 2 2.53 19.29 -8.19
N ALA A 3 3.60 20.06 -8.04
CA ALA A 3 3.64 21.49 -8.38
C ALA A 3 3.57 21.80 -9.89
N THR A 4 3.55 20.79 -10.76
CA THR A 4 3.36 20.99 -12.21
C THR A 4 1.88 21.22 -12.54
N PHE A 5 0.97 20.66 -11.75
CA PHE A 5 -0.49 20.65 -12.03
C PHE A 5 -0.82 20.06 -13.40
N ASP A 6 0.03 19.17 -13.92
CA ASP A 6 -0.04 18.62 -15.27
C ASP A 6 -0.19 17.09 -15.22
N THR A 7 -1.41 16.62 -15.39
CA THR A 7 -1.74 15.18 -15.39
C THR A 7 -1.20 14.46 -16.62
N GLU A 8 -1.18 15.12 -17.79
CA GLU A 8 -0.67 14.53 -19.03
C GLU A 8 0.83 14.27 -18.92
N LEU A 9 1.60 15.25 -18.46
CA LEU A 9 3.03 15.11 -18.22
C LEU A 9 3.31 13.99 -17.21
N LEU A 10 2.52 13.90 -16.14
CA LEU A 10 2.72 12.86 -15.12
C LEU A 10 2.45 11.45 -15.68
N GLY A 11 1.44 11.30 -16.52
CA GLY A 11 1.17 10.06 -17.23
C GLY A 11 2.33 9.63 -18.14
N GLN A 12 2.90 10.58 -18.90
CA GLN A 12 4.07 10.34 -19.77
C GLN A 12 5.32 9.95 -18.96
N ILE A 13 5.54 10.60 -17.82
CA ILE A 13 6.63 10.24 -16.89
C ILE A 13 6.44 8.81 -16.38
N ALA A 14 5.24 8.45 -15.94
CA ALA A 14 4.94 7.11 -15.43
C ALA A 14 5.10 6.04 -16.51
N ASP A 15 4.66 6.30 -17.74
CA ASP A 15 4.87 5.42 -18.89
C ASP A 15 6.35 5.20 -19.20
N THR A 16 7.14 6.27 -19.13
CA THR A 16 8.61 6.19 -19.29
C THR A 16 9.25 5.33 -18.18
N ILE A 17 8.86 5.55 -16.91
CA ILE A 17 9.31 4.74 -15.78
C ILE A 17 9.00 3.26 -16.00
N ALA A 18 7.78 2.95 -16.43
CA ALA A 18 7.38 1.57 -16.69
C ALA A 18 8.18 0.94 -17.84
N THR A 19 8.46 1.70 -18.91
CA THR A 19 9.28 1.27 -20.03
C THR A 19 10.70 0.94 -19.60
N GLU A 20 11.35 1.82 -18.85
CA GLU A 20 12.70 1.59 -18.31
C GLU A 20 12.73 0.41 -17.33
N GLY A 21 11.73 0.32 -16.45
CA GLY A 21 11.58 -0.78 -15.52
C GLY A 21 11.47 -2.13 -16.23
N ARG A 22 10.65 -2.18 -17.30
CA ARG A 22 10.50 -3.39 -18.11
C ARG A 22 11.78 -3.74 -18.87
N ALA A 23 12.48 -2.76 -19.41
CA ALA A 23 13.76 -2.99 -20.09
C ALA A 23 14.80 -3.59 -19.12
N LYS A 24 14.93 -3.05 -17.91
CA LYS A 24 15.81 -3.59 -16.87
C LYS A 24 15.39 -5.00 -16.44
N TYR A 25 14.10 -5.22 -16.20
CA TYR A 25 13.58 -6.56 -15.86
C TYR A 25 13.91 -7.58 -16.93
N ASN A 26 13.74 -7.24 -18.22
CA ASN A 26 14.05 -8.15 -19.32
C ASN A 26 15.56 -8.49 -19.37
N ALA A 27 16.44 -7.51 -19.17
CA ALA A 27 17.89 -7.73 -19.11
C ALA A 27 18.27 -8.66 -17.95
N TYR A 28 17.81 -8.38 -16.73
CA TYR A 28 18.05 -9.24 -15.56
C TYR A 28 17.47 -10.65 -15.74
N SER A 29 16.29 -10.75 -16.37
CA SER A 29 15.65 -12.03 -16.63
C SER A 29 16.42 -12.94 -17.57
N GLN A 30 17.13 -12.37 -18.54
CA GLN A 30 18.02 -13.13 -19.44
C GLN A 30 19.21 -13.75 -18.69
N GLU A 31 19.64 -13.14 -17.61
CA GLU A 31 20.71 -13.60 -16.74
C GLU A 31 20.20 -14.44 -15.54
N GLU A 32 18.90 -14.78 -15.52
CA GLU A 32 18.21 -15.46 -14.42
C GLU A 32 18.30 -14.71 -13.08
N ASP A 33 18.62 -13.41 -13.13
CA ASP A 33 18.72 -12.55 -11.95
C ASP A 33 17.32 -12.09 -11.48
N ARG A 34 16.93 -12.56 -10.30
CA ARG A 34 15.63 -12.29 -9.65
C ARG A 34 15.80 -11.60 -8.29
N ASP A 35 16.91 -10.93 -8.09
CA ASP A 35 17.22 -10.28 -6.84
C ASP A 35 16.28 -9.08 -6.55
N ILE A 36 16.34 -8.57 -5.33
CA ILE A 36 15.55 -7.43 -4.87
C ILE A 36 15.66 -6.23 -5.81
N TYR A 37 14.57 -5.50 -6.00
CA TYR A 37 14.44 -4.34 -6.90
C TYR A 37 14.54 -4.64 -8.41
N LYS A 38 14.46 -5.88 -8.82
CA LYS A 38 14.54 -6.29 -10.24
C LYS A 38 13.19 -6.75 -10.81
N GLY A 39 12.11 -6.63 -10.04
CA GLY A 39 10.76 -7.00 -10.44
C GLY A 39 10.01 -5.91 -11.21
N LEU A 40 8.76 -6.21 -11.55
CA LEU A 40 7.83 -5.31 -12.26
C LEU A 40 6.73 -4.75 -11.36
N THR A 41 6.82 -4.94 -10.06
CA THR A 41 5.92 -4.35 -9.09
C THR A 41 6.59 -3.12 -8.47
N PHE A 42 6.00 -1.96 -8.71
CA PHE A 42 6.49 -0.67 -8.22
C PHE A 42 5.62 -0.20 -7.05
N TRP A 43 6.19 -0.05 -5.88
CA TRP A 43 5.48 0.46 -4.72
C TRP A 43 5.34 1.98 -4.77
N SER A 44 4.55 2.42 -5.73
CA SER A 44 4.25 3.81 -6.10
C SER A 44 2.87 3.85 -6.78
N PRO A 45 2.11 4.96 -6.67
CA PRO A 45 2.46 6.27 -6.11
C PRO A 45 2.20 6.39 -4.61
N ASN A 46 2.83 7.39 -3.97
CA ASN A 46 2.47 7.86 -2.63
C ASN A 46 1.37 8.92 -2.76
N VAL A 47 0.15 8.56 -2.42
CA VAL A 47 -1.03 9.45 -2.47
C VAL A 47 -1.50 9.91 -1.08
N ASN A 48 -0.65 9.83 -0.07
CA ASN A 48 -0.95 10.42 1.22
C ASN A 48 -1.05 11.93 1.14
N ILE A 49 -1.95 12.51 1.92
CA ILE A 49 -2.10 13.96 2.04
C ILE A 49 -1.02 14.50 2.98
N PHE A 50 -0.22 15.44 2.50
CA PHE A 50 0.82 16.11 3.30
C PHE A 50 0.18 17.12 4.25
N ARG A 51 0.05 16.77 5.53
CA ARG A 51 -0.63 17.59 6.56
C ARG A 51 0.26 18.00 7.73
N ASP A 52 1.31 17.25 8.01
CA ASP A 52 2.23 17.52 9.12
C ASP A 52 3.64 17.79 8.59
N PRO A 53 4.21 18.99 8.78
CA PRO A 53 5.55 19.33 8.28
C PRO A 53 6.67 18.52 8.94
N ARG A 54 6.40 17.84 10.06
CA ARG A 54 7.35 16.95 10.73
C ARG A 54 7.42 15.56 10.11
N TRP A 55 6.54 15.26 9.15
CA TRP A 55 6.59 14.00 8.42
C TRP A 55 7.76 13.98 7.42
N GLY A 56 8.69 13.03 7.58
CA GLY A 56 9.94 12.94 6.81
C GLY A 56 9.78 12.62 5.33
N ARG A 57 8.59 12.18 4.90
CA ARG A 57 8.29 11.72 3.52
C ARG A 57 7.36 12.66 2.74
N GLY A 58 7.13 13.87 3.22
CA GLY A 58 6.25 14.84 2.56
C GLY A 58 6.62 15.12 1.10
N HIS A 59 7.92 15.12 0.77
CA HIS A 59 8.44 15.34 -0.59
C HIS A 59 8.07 14.23 -1.59
N GLU A 60 7.67 13.05 -1.13
CA GLU A 60 7.20 11.96 -2.00
C GLU A 60 5.76 12.15 -2.47
N THR A 61 5.01 13.08 -1.88
CA THR A 61 3.57 13.27 -2.13
C THR A 61 3.29 14.29 -3.22
N TYR A 62 2.03 14.35 -3.65
CA TYR A 62 1.55 15.38 -4.59
C TYR A 62 1.10 16.66 -3.87
N GLY A 63 1.13 16.70 -2.53
CA GLY A 63 0.80 17.86 -1.72
C GLY A 63 -0.33 17.62 -0.72
N GLU A 64 -1.03 18.68 -0.37
CA GLU A 64 -2.05 18.67 0.67
C GLU A 64 -3.49 18.66 0.14
N ASP A 65 -3.69 18.85 -1.16
CA ASP A 65 -5.02 18.88 -1.78
C ASP A 65 -5.47 17.49 -2.22
N PRO A 66 -6.62 16.97 -1.74
CA PRO A 66 -7.12 15.64 -2.08
C PRO A 66 -7.48 15.49 -3.57
N TYR A 67 -8.04 16.55 -4.19
CA TYR A 67 -8.43 16.52 -5.59
C TYR A 67 -7.21 16.46 -6.51
N LEU A 68 -6.22 17.33 -6.28
CA LEU A 68 -4.97 17.30 -7.04
C LEU A 68 -4.26 15.96 -6.89
N THR A 69 -4.19 15.43 -5.67
CA THR A 69 -3.57 14.13 -5.38
C THR A 69 -4.30 13.00 -6.11
N LYS A 70 -5.62 13.03 -6.15
CA LYS A 70 -6.46 12.09 -6.89
C LYS A 70 -6.13 12.12 -8.40
N GLU A 71 -6.22 13.28 -9.02
CA GLU A 71 -6.04 13.42 -10.47
C GLU A 71 -4.63 13.00 -10.92
N LEU A 72 -3.61 13.45 -10.20
CA LEU A 72 -2.22 13.08 -10.48
C LEU A 72 -1.97 11.59 -10.20
N GLY A 73 -2.51 11.05 -9.11
CA GLY A 73 -2.39 9.64 -8.76
C GLY A 73 -3.01 8.71 -9.82
N VAL A 74 -4.22 9.03 -10.28
CA VAL A 74 -4.90 8.26 -11.35
C VAL A 74 -4.08 8.27 -12.64
N SER A 75 -3.59 9.43 -13.04
CA SER A 75 -2.76 9.56 -14.25
C SER A 75 -1.45 8.77 -14.13
N PHE A 76 -0.79 8.82 -12.96
CA PHE A 76 0.43 8.06 -12.69
C PHE A 76 0.20 6.56 -12.79
N VAL A 77 -0.86 6.03 -12.14
CA VAL A 77 -1.17 4.60 -12.16
C VAL A 77 -1.46 4.13 -13.59
N LYS A 78 -2.30 4.86 -14.34
CA LYS A 78 -2.59 4.54 -15.73
C LYS A 78 -1.34 4.52 -16.61
N GLY A 79 -0.47 5.52 -16.48
CA GLY A 79 0.79 5.56 -17.21
C GLY A 79 1.73 4.39 -16.85
N LEU A 80 1.85 4.07 -15.57
CA LEU A 80 2.72 3.00 -15.09
C LEU A 80 2.22 1.61 -15.53
N GLN A 81 0.91 1.35 -15.41
CA GLN A 81 0.31 0.07 -15.75
C GLN A 81 0.11 -0.11 -17.26
N GLY A 82 -0.05 1.01 -17.99
CA GLY A 82 -0.31 1.01 -19.41
C GLY A 82 -1.72 0.55 -19.77
N ASP A 83 -2.07 0.62 -21.04
CA ASP A 83 -3.38 0.29 -21.62
C ASP A 83 -3.36 -0.99 -22.48
N GLY A 84 -2.24 -1.70 -22.47
CA GLY A 84 -2.04 -2.93 -23.24
C GLY A 84 -2.76 -4.14 -22.66
N LYS A 85 -2.84 -5.23 -23.44
CA LYS A 85 -3.38 -6.52 -22.96
C LYS A 85 -2.59 -7.11 -21.80
N VAL A 86 -1.33 -6.74 -21.67
CA VAL A 86 -0.43 -7.14 -20.60
C VAL A 86 0.00 -5.89 -19.86
N MET A 87 -0.18 -5.88 -18.56
CA MET A 87 0.26 -4.80 -17.69
C MET A 87 1.75 -4.53 -17.88
N LYS A 88 2.13 -3.26 -18.02
CA LYS A 88 3.51 -2.84 -18.26
C LYS A 88 4.36 -2.98 -17.01
N ALA A 89 3.87 -2.44 -15.90
CA ALA A 89 4.37 -2.63 -14.54
C ALA A 89 3.20 -2.49 -13.56
N ALA A 90 3.24 -3.19 -12.43
CA ALA A 90 2.19 -3.09 -11.43
C ALA A 90 2.42 -1.88 -10.52
N ALA A 91 1.41 -1.02 -10.37
CA ALA A 91 1.39 0.06 -9.41
C ALA A 91 0.92 -0.41 -8.03
N CYS A 92 1.32 0.31 -6.97
CA CYS A 92 0.87 0.05 -5.61
C CYS A 92 0.58 1.37 -4.89
N ALA A 93 -0.71 1.64 -4.64
CA ALA A 93 -1.14 2.82 -3.92
C ALA A 93 -0.68 2.79 -2.46
N LYS A 94 -0.03 3.85 -1.99
CA LYS A 94 0.50 3.88 -0.63
C LYS A 94 0.40 5.25 0.02
N HIS A 95 0.44 5.30 1.32
CA HIS A 95 0.32 4.24 2.33
C HIS A 95 -1.09 4.28 2.92
N PHE A 96 -1.84 3.24 2.80
CA PHE A 96 -3.25 3.19 3.16
C PHE A 96 -3.43 3.04 4.68
N ALA A 97 -3.99 4.04 5.44
CA ALA A 97 -4.63 5.20 4.82
C ALA A 97 -4.07 6.55 5.34
N VAL A 98 -4.07 6.86 6.59
CA VAL A 98 -3.74 8.17 7.16
C VAL A 98 -2.29 8.18 7.65
N HIS A 99 -1.32 8.21 6.73
CA HIS A 99 0.10 8.10 7.03
C HIS A 99 0.85 9.41 6.79
N SER A 100 0.69 10.39 7.65
CA SER A 100 1.41 11.67 7.58
C SER A 100 1.54 12.31 8.95
N GLY A 101 1.88 11.50 9.95
CA GLY A 101 2.19 11.95 11.30
C GLY A 101 3.68 12.32 11.46
N PRO A 102 4.09 12.77 12.67
CA PRO A 102 5.48 13.08 12.94
C PRO A 102 6.40 11.88 12.70
N GLU A 103 7.51 12.09 11.96
CA GLU A 103 8.45 11.03 11.57
C GLU A 103 9.01 10.24 12.76
N ALA A 104 9.31 10.94 13.87
CA ALA A 104 9.90 10.31 15.04
C ALA A 104 9.04 9.22 15.70
N ILE A 105 7.73 9.25 15.48
CA ILE A 105 6.77 8.31 16.09
C ILE A 105 5.97 7.52 15.04
N ARG A 106 6.43 7.43 13.81
CA ARG A 106 5.66 6.81 12.71
C ARG A 106 5.25 5.35 12.98
N HIS A 107 6.04 4.61 13.77
CA HIS A 107 5.76 3.23 14.15
C HIS A 107 4.75 3.10 15.31
N GLU A 108 4.56 4.16 16.10
CA GLU A 108 3.69 4.18 17.28
C GLU A 108 2.41 4.99 17.05
N PHE A 109 2.44 5.87 16.06
CA PHE A 109 1.42 6.86 15.80
C PHE A 109 0.04 6.24 15.60
N ASP A 110 -0.97 6.86 16.20
CA ASP A 110 -2.38 6.57 15.93
C ASP A 110 -3.04 7.80 15.32
N ALA A 111 -3.40 7.72 14.06
CA ALA A 111 -4.08 8.78 13.35
C ALA A 111 -5.56 8.78 13.73
N ILE A 112 -5.98 9.75 14.53
CA ILE A 112 -7.39 9.94 14.86
C ILE A 112 -8.02 10.84 13.79
N ALA A 113 -8.89 10.28 12.97
CA ALA A 113 -9.60 10.98 11.91
C ALA A 113 -11.11 10.75 12.04
N THR A 114 -11.89 11.82 11.90
CA THR A 114 -13.35 11.70 11.88
C THR A 114 -13.82 11.02 10.59
N PRO A 115 -15.04 10.42 10.55
CA PRO A 115 -15.59 9.89 9.30
C PRO A 115 -15.59 10.93 8.17
N LYS A 116 -15.88 12.19 8.48
CA LYS A 116 -15.85 13.28 7.52
C LYS A 116 -14.43 13.50 6.97
N ASP A 117 -13.41 13.56 7.83
CA ASP A 117 -12.02 13.74 7.39
C ASP A 117 -11.55 12.55 6.54
N MET A 118 -11.96 11.34 6.90
CA MET A 118 -11.67 10.15 6.10
C MET A 118 -12.25 10.30 4.69
N GLU A 119 -13.54 10.60 4.56
CA GLU A 119 -14.26 10.67 3.28
C GLU A 119 -13.86 11.89 2.42
N GLU A 120 -13.58 13.03 3.04
CA GLU A 120 -13.31 14.27 2.29
C GLU A 120 -11.82 14.52 2.03
N THR A 121 -10.92 13.91 2.82
CA THR A 121 -9.49 14.23 2.76
C THR A 121 -8.61 13.01 2.49
N TYR A 122 -8.75 11.93 3.29
CA TYR A 122 -7.75 10.86 3.29
C TYR A 122 -8.04 9.71 2.34
N LEU A 123 -9.30 9.42 2.06
CA LEU A 123 -9.71 8.30 1.22
C LEU A 123 -9.90 8.63 -0.28
N PRO A 124 -10.26 9.86 -0.70
CA PRO A 124 -10.64 10.14 -2.10
C PRO A 124 -9.60 9.73 -3.13
N ALA A 125 -8.32 9.97 -2.88
CA ALA A 125 -7.28 9.56 -3.82
C ALA A 125 -7.20 8.03 -3.94
N PHE A 126 -7.23 7.30 -2.83
CA PHE A 126 -7.20 5.84 -2.83
C PHE A 126 -8.43 5.21 -3.51
N GLU A 127 -9.62 5.76 -3.27
CA GLU A 127 -10.84 5.32 -3.95
C GLU A 127 -10.73 5.52 -5.46
N ALA A 128 -10.25 6.68 -5.90
CA ALA A 128 -10.09 6.96 -7.32
C ALA A 128 -9.06 6.04 -7.98
N LEU A 129 -7.93 5.74 -7.32
CA LEU A 129 -6.95 4.80 -7.85
C LEU A 129 -7.55 3.39 -8.03
N THR A 130 -8.49 3.00 -7.16
CA THR A 130 -9.21 1.73 -7.28
C THR A 130 -10.23 1.77 -8.42
N ARG A 131 -11.11 2.78 -8.45
CA ARG A 131 -12.27 2.81 -9.35
C ARG A 131 -11.95 3.33 -10.75
N GLU A 132 -11.00 4.26 -10.88
CA GLU A 132 -10.72 4.97 -12.13
C GLU A 132 -9.42 4.51 -12.81
N ALA A 133 -8.49 3.91 -12.05
CA ALA A 133 -7.18 3.48 -12.56
C ALA A 133 -6.91 1.98 -12.41
N ASP A 134 -7.81 1.22 -11.77
CA ASP A 134 -7.68 -0.23 -11.55
C ASP A 134 -6.28 -0.60 -11.02
N VAL A 135 -5.86 0.08 -9.94
CA VAL A 135 -4.53 -0.10 -9.35
C VAL A 135 -4.35 -1.54 -8.86
N GLU A 136 -3.22 -2.16 -9.23
CA GLU A 136 -2.94 -3.57 -8.95
C GLU A 136 -2.72 -3.87 -7.47
N GLY A 137 -2.10 -2.96 -6.72
CA GLY A 137 -1.76 -3.21 -5.33
C GLY A 137 -2.03 -2.04 -4.39
N PHE A 138 -2.16 -2.37 -3.12
CA PHE A 138 -2.20 -1.42 -2.02
C PHE A 138 -1.17 -1.75 -0.96
N MET A 139 -0.58 -0.72 -0.36
CA MET A 139 0.32 -0.89 0.78
C MET A 139 -0.28 -0.24 2.03
N GLY A 140 -0.45 -1.04 3.09
CA GLY A 140 -0.87 -0.55 4.40
C GLY A 140 0.23 0.28 5.07
N ALA A 141 -0.17 1.35 5.76
CA ALA A 141 0.74 2.23 6.47
C ALA A 141 1.32 1.59 7.74
N TYR A 142 2.42 2.16 8.26
CA TYR A 142 3.03 1.75 9.53
C TYR A 142 2.11 1.96 10.72
N ASN A 143 1.45 3.11 10.76
CA ASN A 143 0.69 3.58 11.90
C ASN A 143 -0.65 2.88 12.08
N ARG A 144 -1.29 3.18 13.19
CA ARG A 144 -2.72 2.90 13.39
C ARG A 144 -3.58 4.02 12.81
N THR A 145 -4.81 3.69 12.46
CA THR A 145 -5.86 4.66 12.15
C THR A 145 -7.07 4.33 13.02
N ASN A 146 -7.47 5.28 13.86
CA ASN A 146 -8.57 5.10 14.82
C ASN A 146 -8.42 3.85 15.70
N GLY A 147 -7.20 3.58 16.16
CA GLY A 147 -6.86 2.45 17.03
C GLY A 147 -6.49 1.15 16.31
N GLU A 148 -6.83 1.00 15.03
CA GLU A 148 -6.54 -0.21 14.23
C GLU A 148 -5.21 -0.07 13.47
N PRO A 149 -4.27 -1.04 13.57
CA PRO A 149 -3.09 -1.08 12.71
C PRO A 149 -3.49 -1.12 11.23
N CYS A 150 -2.98 -0.21 10.41
CA CYS A 150 -3.40 -0.11 9.01
C CYS A 150 -3.20 -1.39 8.20
N CYS A 151 -2.13 -2.17 8.49
CA CYS A 151 -1.86 -3.45 7.84
C CYS A 151 -2.73 -4.62 8.36
N GLY A 152 -3.59 -4.40 9.34
CA GLY A 152 -4.47 -5.40 9.93
C GLY A 152 -5.83 -4.84 10.34
N SER A 153 -6.28 -3.75 9.69
CA SER A 153 -7.51 -3.04 10.00
C SER A 153 -8.71 -3.66 9.28
N PRO A 154 -9.67 -4.26 10.00
CA PRO A 154 -10.90 -4.75 9.40
C PRO A 154 -11.73 -3.60 8.81
N SER A 155 -11.73 -2.42 9.45
CA SER A 155 -12.47 -1.25 8.96
C SER A 155 -11.95 -0.76 7.62
N LEU A 156 -10.63 -0.62 7.47
CA LEU A 156 -10.02 -0.20 6.21
C LEU A 156 -10.20 -1.26 5.11
N GLN A 157 -10.12 -2.55 5.44
CA GLN A 157 -10.34 -3.61 4.46
C GLN A 157 -11.80 -3.71 4.03
N LYS A 158 -12.76 -3.42 4.91
CA LYS A 158 -14.17 -3.31 4.54
C LYS A 158 -14.39 -2.19 3.50
N ILE A 159 -13.79 -1.04 3.70
CA ILE A 159 -13.83 0.08 2.73
C ILE A 159 -13.19 -0.35 1.41
N LEU A 160 -11.94 -0.83 1.45
CA LEU A 160 -11.16 -1.14 0.27
C LEU A 160 -11.79 -2.27 -0.57
N ARG A 161 -12.05 -3.42 0.05
CA ARG A 161 -12.53 -4.61 -0.66
C ARG A 161 -14.06 -4.70 -0.71
N GLY A 162 -14.75 -4.24 0.33
CA GLY A 162 -16.21 -4.27 0.41
C GLY A 162 -16.85 -3.14 -0.39
N ASP A 163 -16.53 -1.91 -0.04
CA ASP A 163 -17.23 -0.74 -0.59
C ASP A 163 -16.68 -0.32 -1.95
N TRP A 164 -15.35 -0.42 -2.17
CA TRP A 164 -14.72 -0.06 -3.45
C TRP A 164 -14.52 -1.23 -4.41
N GLY A 165 -14.60 -2.48 -3.92
CA GLY A 165 -14.50 -3.69 -4.74
C GLY A 165 -13.09 -4.04 -5.21
N PHE A 166 -12.05 -3.61 -4.50
CA PHE A 166 -10.65 -3.89 -4.83
C PHE A 166 -10.36 -5.41 -4.85
N GLN A 167 -9.74 -5.89 -5.92
CA GLN A 167 -9.43 -7.32 -6.13
C GLN A 167 -7.94 -7.66 -6.06
N GLY A 168 -7.06 -6.67 -6.19
CA GLY A 168 -5.62 -6.87 -6.22
C GLY A 168 -5.00 -7.27 -4.86
N TYR A 169 -3.68 -7.33 -4.79
CA TYR A 169 -2.96 -7.69 -3.56
C TYR A 169 -2.86 -6.50 -2.58
N PHE A 170 -2.82 -6.83 -1.28
CA PHE A 170 -2.54 -5.87 -0.22
C PHE A 170 -1.24 -6.26 0.50
N VAL A 171 -0.25 -5.38 0.47
CA VAL A 171 1.06 -5.60 1.10
C VAL A 171 1.23 -4.72 2.34
N SER A 172 1.95 -5.21 3.34
CA SER A 172 2.37 -4.37 4.46
C SER A 172 3.51 -3.42 4.05
N ASP A 173 3.58 -2.23 4.63
CA ASP A 173 4.85 -1.52 4.64
C ASP A 173 5.93 -2.37 5.33
N CYS A 174 7.21 -2.10 5.01
CA CYS A 174 8.29 -2.97 5.47
C CYS A 174 8.41 -2.92 7.00
N TRP A 175 8.30 -4.11 7.62
CA TRP A 175 8.28 -4.33 9.09
C TRP A 175 7.01 -3.88 9.81
N ALA A 176 6.02 -3.29 9.15
CA ALA A 176 4.81 -2.75 9.77
C ALA A 176 3.99 -3.79 10.57
N ILE A 177 3.99 -5.07 10.16
CA ILE A 177 3.31 -6.12 10.95
C ILE A 177 4.04 -6.42 12.26
N LYS A 178 5.35 -6.19 12.33
CA LYS A 178 6.13 -6.31 13.55
C LYS A 178 5.69 -5.28 14.59
N ASP A 179 5.30 -4.10 14.15
CA ASP A 179 4.83 -3.02 15.03
C ASP A 179 3.61 -3.43 15.87
N PHE A 180 2.80 -4.39 15.41
CA PHE A 180 1.60 -4.86 16.14
C PHE A 180 1.93 -5.34 17.56
N HIS A 181 3.06 -6.02 17.75
CA HIS A 181 3.50 -6.53 19.06
C HIS A 181 4.65 -5.74 19.69
N GLU A 182 5.39 -4.92 18.91
CA GLU A 182 6.51 -4.14 19.47
C GLU A 182 6.15 -2.70 19.81
N HIS A 183 5.21 -2.10 19.08
CA HIS A 183 4.88 -0.67 19.20
C HIS A 183 3.40 -0.41 19.45
N HIS A 184 2.51 -1.06 18.70
CA HIS A 184 1.06 -0.86 18.86
C HIS A 184 0.47 -1.61 20.06
N MET A 185 1.12 -2.68 20.51
CA MET A 185 0.69 -3.54 21.62
C MET A 185 -0.72 -4.11 21.45
N VAL A 186 -1.11 -4.38 20.19
CA VAL A 186 -2.43 -4.98 19.86
C VAL A 186 -2.37 -6.51 19.80
N THR A 187 -1.18 -7.08 19.76
CA THR A 187 -0.89 -8.52 19.86
C THR A 187 0.27 -8.73 20.80
N SER A 188 0.44 -9.97 21.28
CA SER A 188 1.49 -10.30 22.24
C SER A 188 2.68 -11.03 21.60
N THR A 189 2.49 -11.65 20.45
CA THR A 189 3.51 -12.48 19.79
C THR A 189 3.56 -12.23 18.28
N PRO A 190 4.72 -12.48 17.63
CA PRO A 190 4.83 -12.39 16.16
C PRO A 190 3.84 -13.30 15.42
N ALA A 191 3.49 -14.47 15.96
CA ALA A 191 2.52 -15.37 15.34
C ALA A 191 1.10 -14.79 15.38
N GLU A 192 0.71 -14.14 16.48
CA GLU A 192 -0.58 -13.43 16.58
C GLU A 192 -0.61 -12.23 15.63
N SER A 193 0.49 -11.50 15.48
CA SER A 193 0.58 -10.39 14.54
C SER A 193 0.45 -10.84 13.09
N ALA A 194 1.11 -11.94 12.73
CA ALA A 194 0.99 -12.54 11.41
C ALA A 194 -0.46 -12.97 11.13
N ALA A 195 -1.10 -13.63 12.11
CA ALA A 195 -2.50 -14.06 12.00
C ALA A 195 -3.45 -12.87 11.87
N LEU A 196 -3.31 -11.84 12.72
CA LEU A 196 -4.17 -10.65 12.66
C LEU A 196 -4.09 -9.96 11.30
N ALA A 197 -2.88 -9.79 10.76
CA ALA A 197 -2.68 -9.17 9.46
C ALA A 197 -3.28 -10.00 8.33
N LEU A 198 -3.00 -11.32 8.27
CA LEU A 198 -3.48 -12.22 7.24
C LEU A 198 -5.02 -12.30 7.24
N ASN A 199 -5.62 -12.53 8.42
CA ASN A 199 -7.07 -12.69 8.57
C ASN A 199 -7.83 -11.42 8.16
N ASN A 200 -7.21 -10.25 8.37
CA ASN A 200 -7.74 -8.95 7.96
C ASN A 200 -7.26 -8.52 6.55
N GLY A 201 -6.78 -9.44 5.72
CA GLY A 201 -6.59 -9.21 4.29
C GLY A 201 -5.25 -8.58 3.87
N CYS A 202 -4.22 -8.61 4.72
CA CYS A 202 -2.85 -8.33 4.31
C CYS A 202 -2.27 -9.59 3.67
N ASP A 203 -2.18 -9.59 2.34
CA ASP A 203 -1.83 -10.77 1.56
C ASP A 203 -0.31 -11.01 1.55
N LEU A 204 0.49 -9.95 1.57
CA LEU A 204 1.94 -10.00 1.45
C LEU A 204 2.62 -9.19 2.56
N ASN A 205 3.69 -9.71 3.14
CA ASN A 205 4.48 -9.04 4.17
C ASN A 205 5.85 -8.58 3.64
N CYS A 206 6.12 -7.28 3.67
CA CYS A 206 7.49 -6.78 3.58
C CYS A 206 8.14 -6.88 4.96
N GLY A 207 9.05 -7.84 5.13
CA GLY A 207 9.70 -8.14 6.41
C GLY A 207 9.69 -9.64 6.71
N ASN A 208 9.81 -10.02 7.97
CA ASN A 208 9.97 -11.41 8.37
C ASN A 208 8.83 -11.97 9.27
N THR A 209 7.80 -11.17 9.56
CA THR A 209 6.74 -11.61 10.47
C THR A 209 5.94 -12.78 9.91
N TYR A 210 5.72 -12.83 8.59
CA TYR A 210 5.04 -13.96 7.93
C TYR A 210 5.84 -15.26 7.92
N LEU A 211 7.10 -15.27 8.29
CA LEU A 211 7.81 -16.52 8.62
C LEU A 211 7.19 -17.27 9.81
N ARG A 212 6.29 -16.60 10.56
CA ARG A 212 5.51 -17.17 11.66
C ARG A 212 4.13 -17.71 11.26
N ILE A 213 3.74 -17.64 9.96
CA ILE A 213 2.44 -18.14 9.49
C ILE A 213 2.27 -19.64 9.80
N LEU A 214 3.29 -20.47 9.58
CA LEU A 214 3.22 -21.88 9.93
C LEU A 214 3.00 -22.10 11.44
N GLN A 215 3.64 -21.30 12.28
CA GLN A 215 3.41 -21.34 13.74
C GLN A 215 1.98 -20.88 14.09
N ALA A 216 1.47 -19.85 13.41
CA ALA A 216 0.09 -19.38 13.58
C ALA A 216 -0.92 -20.46 13.19
N TYR A 217 -0.70 -21.14 12.07
CA TYR A 217 -1.51 -22.26 11.61
C TYR A 217 -1.52 -23.42 12.63
N GLN A 218 -0.36 -23.85 13.12
CA GLN A 218 -0.24 -24.89 14.15
C GLN A 218 -0.97 -24.55 15.46
N LYS A 219 -1.11 -23.25 15.77
CA LYS A 219 -1.87 -22.75 16.92
C LYS A 219 -3.35 -22.55 16.63
N GLY A 220 -3.83 -22.81 15.42
CA GLY A 220 -5.22 -22.58 15.00
C GLY A 220 -5.61 -21.11 14.89
N LEU A 221 -4.64 -20.21 14.71
CA LEU A 221 -4.89 -18.77 14.57
C LEU A 221 -5.21 -18.36 13.12
N VAL A 222 -4.84 -19.19 12.15
CA VAL A 222 -5.15 -19.04 10.73
C VAL A 222 -5.51 -20.40 10.13
N THR A 223 -6.29 -20.40 9.07
CA THR A 223 -6.68 -21.59 8.31
C THR A 223 -5.90 -21.71 7.02
N GLU A 224 -5.95 -22.89 6.37
CA GLU A 224 -5.36 -23.11 5.06
C GLU A 224 -6.07 -22.28 3.98
N GLU A 225 -7.38 -22.10 4.08
CA GLU A 225 -8.17 -21.30 3.15
C GLU A 225 -7.76 -19.81 3.21
N GLU A 226 -7.47 -19.28 4.39
CA GLU A 226 -7.00 -17.89 4.55
C GLU A 226 -5.62 -17.69 3.94
N ILE A 227 -4.72 -18.65 4.10
CA ILE A 227 -3.39 -18.62 3.49
C ILE A 227 -3.51 -18.73 1.96
N THR A 228 -4.31 -19.67 1.46
CA THR A 228 -4.53 -19.89 0.03
C THR A 228 -5.10 -18.64 -0.62
N ARG A 229 -6.14 -18.05 -0.04
CA ARG A 229 -6.76 -16.82 -0.54
C ARG A 229 -5.75 -15.67 -0.68
N SER A 230 -4.84 -15.52 0.26
CA SER A 230 -3.78 -14.48 0.19
C SER A 230 -2.72 -14.81 -0.85
N ALA A 231 -2.44 -16.10 -1.08
CA ALA A 231 -1.47 -16.54 -2.09
C ALA A 231 -2.03 -16.47 -3.53
N GLU A 232 -3.35 -16.52 -3.71
CA GLU A 232 -4.03 -16.40 -5.01
C GLU A 232 -4.15 -14.97 -5.52
N ARG A 233 -4.09 -13.98 -4.63
CA ARG A 233 -4.11 -12.55 -4.94
C ARG A 233 -2.73 -12.04 -5.30
#